data_010b4074c1afa6e0cbf61ba97576cd5d
#
_entry.id   010b4074c1afa6e0cbf61ba97576cd5d
#
_cell.length_a   1.000
_cell.length_b   1.000
_cell.length_c   1.000
_cell.angle_alpha   90.00
_cell.angle_beta   90.00
_cell.angle_gamma   90.00
#
_symmetry.space_group_name_H-M   'P 1'
#
loop_
_entity.id
_entity.type
_entity.pdbx_description
1 polymer ?
#
loop_
_entity_poly.entity_id
_entity_poly.type
_entity_poly.pdbx_seq_one_letter_code
_entity_poly.pdbx_strand_id
1 'polypeptide(L)' 'MRTIINQALTQKAQDLLMKLNSEGVVANRLKAIIASFNHPIKTVADIFDVDSIIITRWANKLKRSGIKGLA' A
#
# COMPACT_ATOMS: atom_id res chain seq x y z
N MET A 1 -17.47 4.44 5.87
CA MET A 1 -16.42 3.71 6.55
C MET A 1 -15.09 4.42 6.44
N ARG A 2 -14.39 4.44 7.53
CA ARG A 2 -13.11 5.12 7.56
C ARG A 2 -11.98 4.20 7.15
N THR A 3 -11.04 4.69 6.38
CA THR A 3 -9.87 3.95 5.99
C THR A 3 -8.61 4.69 6.45
N ILE A 4 -7.56 3.93 6.71
CA ILE A 4 -6.26 4.50 7.06
C ILE A 4 -5.51 4.94 5.80
N ILE A 5 -5.96 4.54 4.64
CA ILE A 5 -5.32 4.90 3.38
C ILE A 5 -5.78 6.30 2.99
N ASN A 6 -4.97 7.28 3.29
CA ASN A 6 -5.27 8.68 3.02
C ASN A 6 -4.13 9.31 2.22
N GLN A 7 -4.26 10.61 1.93
CA GLN A 7 -3.28 11.29 1.11
C GLN A 7 -1.88 11.28 1.73
N ALA A 8 -1.79 11.46 3.04
CA ALA A 8 -0.50 11.47 3.72
C ALA A 8 0.20 10.13 3.61
N LEU A 9 -0.52 9.04 3.85
CA LEU A 9 0.06 7.70 3.74
C LEU A 9 0.41 7.39 2.29
N THR A 10 -0.43 7.79 1.36
CA THR A 10 -0.20 7.57 -0.06
C THR A 10 1.05 8.31 -0.53
N GLN A 11 1.24 9.55 -0.08
CA GLN A 11 2.43 10.31 -0.44
C GLN A 11 3.69 9.63 0.11
N LYS A 12 3.63 9.15 1.35
CA LYS A 12 4.75 8.43 1.94
C LYS A 12 5.07 7.18 1.14
N ALA A 13 4.05 6.45 0.72
CA ALA A 13 4.24 5.24 -0.08
C ALA A 13 4.87 5.55 -1.44
N GLN A 14 4.43 6.63 -2.08
CA GLN A 14 5.00 7.04 -3.37
C GLN A 14 6.47 7.40 -3.24
N ASP A 15 6.83 8.13 -2.19
CA ASP A 15 8.22 8.52 -1.96
C ASP A 15 9.10 7.28 -1.77
N LEU A 16 8.62 6.31 -0.98
CA LEU A 16 9.36 5.08 -0.75
C LEU A 16 9.49 4.26 -2.03
N LEU A 17 8.42 4.21 -2.82
CA LEU A 17 8.43 3.46 -4.07
C LEU A 17 9.46 4.00 -5.04
N MET A 18 9.58 5.32 -5.13
CA MET A 18 10.59 5.94 -5.97
C MET A 18 11.99 5.54 -5.56
N LYS A 19 12.23 5.43 -4.27
CA LYS A 19 13.56 5.05 -3.76
C LYS A 19 13.88 3.60 -4.02
N LEU A 20 12.86 2.74 -4.21
CA LEU A 20 13.05 1.31 -4.38
C LEU A 20 13.13 0.86 -5.83
N ASN A 21 13.10 1.78 -6.77
CA ASN A 21 13.11 1.46 -8.20
C ASN A 21 11.94 0.58 -8.63
N SER A 22 10.87 0.59 -7.86
CA SER A 22 9.60 -0.07 -8.22
C SER A 22 9.69 -1.57 -8.44
N GLU A 23 10.61 -2.25 -7.78
CA GLU A 23 10.75 -3.70 -7.93
C GLU A 23 10.66 -4.43 -6.60
N GLY A 24 10.24 -5.69 -6.68
CA GLY A 24 10.21 -6.57 -5.52
C GLY A 24 8.91 -6.57 -4.77
N VAL A 25 8.87 -7.38 -3.71
CA VAL A 25 7.68 -7.58 -2.89
C VAL A 25 7.24 -6.28 -2.23
N VAL A 26 8.18 -5.57 -1.65
CA VAL A 26 7.85 -4.31 -0.96
C VAL A 26 7.29 -3.29 -1.93
N ALA A 27 7.86 -3.18 -3.11
CA ALA A 27 7.36 -2.25 -4.11
C ALA A 27 5.93 -2.59 -4.53
N ASN A 28 5.62 -3.87 -4.69
CA ASN A 28 4.27 -4.28 -5.05
C ASN A 28 3.27 -3.92 -3.96
N ARG A 29 3.65 -4.08 -2.70
CA ARG A 29 2.79 -3.74 -1.59
C ARG A 29 2.55 -2.24 -1.51
N LEU A 30 3.58 -1.44 -1.78
CA LEU A 30 3.44 0.01 -1.84
C LEU A 30 2.51 0.42 -2.99
N LYS A 31 2.63 -0.23 -4.14
CA LYS A 31 1.76 0.05 -5.28
C LYS A 31 0.29 -0.24 -4.93
N ALA A 32 0.04 -1.33 -4.21
CA ALA A 32 -1.32 -1.67 -3.82
C ALA A 32 -1.89 -0.62 -2.88
N ILE A 33 -1.10 -0.12 -1.95
CA ILE A 33 -1.55 0.94 -1.03
C ILE A 33 -1.88 2.21 -1.81
N ILE A 34 -1.01 2.60 -2.71
CA ILE A 34 -1.22 3.81 -3.52
C ILE A 34 -2.48 3.68 -4.38
N ALA A 35 -2.64 2.53 -5.03
CA ALA A 35 -3.81 2.30 -5.86
C ALA A 35 -5.10 2.34 -5.06
N SER A 36 -5.06 1.89 -3.81
CA SER A 36 -6.25 1.86 -2.95
C SER A 36 -6.69 3.25 -2.51
N PHE A 37 -5.85 4.25 -2.65
CA PHE A 37 -6.25 5.63 -2.43
C PHE A 37 -7.13 6.13 -3.56
N ASN A 38 -6.84 5.68 -4.79
CA ASN A 38 -7.50 6.17 -6.00
C ASN A 38 -8.62 5.27 -6.50
N HIS A 39 -8.69 4.03 -6.02
CA HIS A 39 -9.65 3.04 -6.49
C HIS A 39 -10.21 2.26 -5.31
N PRO A 40 -11.40 1.64 -5.48
CA PRO A 40 -11.95 0.79 -4.41
C PRO A 40 -10.97 -0.32 -4.04
N ILE A 41 -10.82 -0.55 -2.75
CA ILE A 41 -9.86 -1.53 -2.26
C ILE A 41 -10.14 -2.94 -2.80
N LYS A 42 -11.40 -3.28 -3.02
CA LYS A 42 -11.76 -4.58 -3.60
C LYS A 42 -11.21 -4.74 -5.00
N THR A 43 -11.29 -3.68 -5.80
CA THR A 43 -10.75 -3.70 -7.15
C THR A 43 -9.25 -3.90 -7.13
N VAL A 44 -8.56 -3.19 -6.24
CA VAL A 44 -7.11 -3.31 -6.12
C VAL A 44 -6.74 -4.70 -5.65
N ALA A 45 -7.48 -5.24 -4.69
CA ALA A 45 -7.22 -6.58 -4.17
C ALA A 45 -7.34 -7.62 -5.29
N ASP A 46 -8.33 -7.49 -6.16
CA ASP A 46 -8.49 -8.40 -7.28
C ASP A 46 -7.33 -8.31 -8.25
N ILE A 47 -6.88 -7.10 -8.54
CA ILE A 47 -5.75 -6.90 -9.46
C ILE A 47 -4.47 -7.51 -8.91
N PHE A 48 -4.26 -7.37 -7.59
CA PHE A 48 -3.04 -7.88 -6.95
C PHE A 48 -3.20 -9.32 -6.46
N ASP A 49 -4.37 -9.91 -6.67
CA ASP A 49 -4.66 -11.30 -6.30
C ASP A 49 -4.47 -11.56 -4.81
N VAL A 50 -5.01 -10.67 -4.00
CA VAL A 50 -4.99 -10.79 -2.53
C VAL A 50 -6.35 -10.39 -1.97
N ASP A 51 -6.58 -10.69 -0.70
CA ASP A 51 -7.76 -10.20 0.01
C ASP A 51 -7.61 -8.72 0.33
N SER A 52 -8.72 -8.00 0.33
CA SER A 52 -8.68 -6.58 0.68
C SER A 52 -8.14 -6.34 2.08
N ILE A 53 -8.37 -7.28 2.99
CA ILE A 53 -7.84 -7.16 4.35
C ILE A 53 -6.31 -7.18 4.37
N ILE A 54 -5.70 -7.88 3.43
CA ILE A 54 -4.24 -7.92 3.32
C ILE A 54 -3.70 -6.53 2.99
N ILE A 55 -4.37 -5.82 2.08
CA ILE A 55 -3.95 -4.46 1.72
C ILE A 55 -4.08 -3.54 2.93
N THR A 56 -5.14 -3.69 3.70
CA THR A 56 -5.34 -2.90 4.92
C THR A 56 -4.23 -3.18 5.93
N ARG A 57 -3.82 -4.44 6.06
CA ARG A 57 -2.71 -4.80 6.93
C ARG A 57 -1.40 -4.19 6.46
N TRP A 58 -1.16 -4.20 5.16
CA TRP A 58 0.05 -3.54 4.62
C TRP A 58 0.05 -2.05 4.94
N ALA A 59 -1.09 -1.40 4.77
CA ALA A 59 -1.20 0.03 5.07
C ALA A 59 -0.93 0.31 6.55
N ASN A 60 -1.47 -0.52 7.44
CA ASN A 60 -1.23 -0.40 8.87
C ASN A 60 0.25 -0.57 9.20
N LYS A 61 0.88 -1.56 8.60
CA LYS A 61 2.30 -1.81 8.85
C LYS A 61 3.16 -0.66 8.35
N LEU A 62 2.82 -0.10 7.20
CA LEU A 62 3.55 1.04 6.68
C LEU A 62 3.41 2.24 7.62
N LYS A 63 2.21 2.46 8.14
CA LYS A 63 1.95 3.57 9.03
C LYS A 63 2.73 3.43 10.34
N ARG A 64 2.84 2.21 10.86
CA ARG A 64 3.50 1.96 12.15
C ARG A 64 5.01 1.88 12.04
N SER A 65 5.51 1.15 11.06
CA SER A 65 6.92 0.76 11.02
C SER A 65 7.63 1.23 9.75
N GLY A 66 6.92 1.94 8.89
CA GLY A 66 7.49 2.37 7.64
C GLY A 66 7.79 1.19 6.74
N ILE A 67 8.82 1.33 5.91
CA ILE A 67 9.12 0.32 4.90
C ILE A 67 9.47 -1.05 5.51
N LYS A 68 10.02 -1.06 6.72
CA LYS A 68 10.35 -2.33 7.38
C LYS A 68 9.13 -3.19 7.62
N GLY A 69 7.98 -2.58 7.83
CA GLY A 69 6.74 -3.32 8.04
C GLY A 69 6.25 -4.07 6.82
N LEU A 70 6.77 -3.73 5.64
CA LEU A 70 6.35 -4.37 4.38
C LEU A 70 7.35 -5.40 3.88
N ALA A 71 8.44 -5.52 4.56
CA ALA A 71 9.49 -6.46 4.15
C ALA A 71 9.08 -7.91 4.39
#